data_6c547340ac494fa9aae0efec0aec379f
#
_entry.id   6c547340ac494fa9aae0efec0aec379f
#
_cell.length_a   1.000
_cell.length_b   1.000
_cell.length_c   1.000
_cell.angle_alpha   90.00
_cell.angle_beta   90.00
_cell.angle_gamma   90.00
#
_symmetry.space_group_name_H-M   'P 1'
#
loop_
_entity.id
_entity.type
_entity.pdbx_description
1 polymer ?
#
loop_
_entity_poly.entity_id
_entity_poly.type
_entity_poly.pdbx_seq_one_letter_code
_entity_poly.pdbx_strand_id
1 'polypeptide(L)'
;HPAHAVSNNLFGTRSIADAALAAGAERFVMISSDKAVNPTSVMGATKRLAELYVSSLAHTGPTLCSMVRFGNVLASAGSVIPVWSQQLAEGVPITVTDPRMTRYFMTIPEAAGLVMSAAALHADAGSAPVFVLDMGSPLRIVDLAARFARLHGVLVRIDASSIPAAARAALEASPLPESDPLSPDQARALAMGMSPLELGIATIVFTGARPGEKLYEELGYGAEQLAATAHPGVTVWTAPTARIDRTSAMRMIAELSAVRSPSADKAGVLALIRRHVPEMVRAINPDTPGQ
;
A
#
# COMPACT_ATOMS: atom_id res chain seq x y z
N HIS A 1 -7.23 8.93 -11.29
CA HIS A 1 -8.26 9.97 -11.36
C HIS A 1 -9.06 10.00 -10.05
N PRO A 2 -9.13 11.12 -9.26
CA PRO A 2 -9.75 11.13 -7.93
C PRO A 2 -11.23 10.70 -7.91
N ALA A 3 -12.04 11.19 -8.84
CA ALA A 3 -13.46 10.83 -8.93
C ALA A 3 -13.67 9.32 -9.16
N HIS A 4 -12.84 8.71 -10.00
CA HIS A 4 -12.86 7.27 -10.23
C HIS A 4 -12.49 6.49 -8.96
N ALA A 5 -11.46 6.94 -8.22
CA ALA A 5 -11.06 6.32 -6.96
C ALA A 5 -12.18 6.40 -5.91
N VAL A 6 -12.87 7.56 -5.80
CA VAL A 6 -14.05 7.71 -4.94
C VAL A 6 -15.17 6.74 -5.36
N SER A 7 -15.49 6.69 -6.65
CA SER A 7 -16.53 5.79 -7.17
C SER A 7 -16.23 4.32 -6.88
N ASN A 8 -14.99 3.90 -7.15
CA ASN A 8 -14.60 2.50 -6.99
C ASN A 8 -14.44 2.10 -5.51
N ASN A 9 -13.64 2.86 -4.75
CA ASN A 9 -13.28 2.46 -3.40
C ASN A 9 -14.37 2.75 -2.36
N LEU A 10 -15.00 3.93 -2.40
CA LEU A 10 -16.05 4.29 -1.44
C LEU A 10 -17.41 3.74 -1.86
N PHE A 11 -17.87 4.09 -3.05
CA PHE A 11 -19.24 3.71 -3.47
C PHE A 11 -19.35 2.23 -3.84
N GLY A 12 -18.29 1.62 -4.37
CA GLY A 12 -18.22 0.17 -4.55
C GLY A 12 -18.33 -0.56 -3.22
N THR A 13 -17.54 -0.17 -2.22
CA THR A 13 -17.63 -0.74 -0.86
C THR A 13 -19.01 -0.53 -0.26
N ARG A 14 -19.57 0.68 -0.36
CA ARG A 14 -20.93 0.97 0.09
C ARG A 14 -21.96 0.02 -0.52
N SER A 15 -21.95 -0.12 -1.85
CA SER A 15 -22.93 -0.96 -2.55
C SER A 15 -22.90 -2.40 -2.07
N ILE A 16 -21.72 -2.98 -1.87
CA ILE A 16 -21.57 -4.36 -1.40
C ILE A 16 -21.95 -4.47 0.09
N ALA A 17 -21.55 -3.50 0.93
CA ALA A 17 -21.91 -3.49 2.35
C ALA A 17 -23.43 -3.38 2.54
N ASP A 18 -24.07 -2.43 1.85
CA ASP A 18 -25.53 -2.25 1.91
C ASP A 18 -26.27 -3.51 1.43
N ALA A 19 -25.79 -4.16 0.36
CA ALA A 19 -26.35 -5.42 -0.13
C ALA A 19 -26.15 -6.57 0.86
N ALA A 20 -25.01 -6.66 1.52
CA ALA A 20 -24.74 -7.68 2.55
C ALA A 20 -25.68 -7.54 3.75
N LEU A 21 -25.91 -6.30 4.22
CA LEU A 21 -26.86 -6.01 5.29
C LEU A 21 -28.30 -6.37 4.87
N ALA A 22 -28.70 -5.96 3.66
CA ALA A 22 -30.04 -6.25 3.13
C ALA A 22 -30.29 -7.75 2.94
N ALA A 23 -29.26 -8.50 2.59
CA ALA A 23 -29.32 -9.96 2.45
C ALA A 23 -29.25 -10.72 3.79
N GLY A 24 -29.05 -10.02 4.92
CA GLY A 24 -28.89 -10.64 6.24
C GLY A 24 -27.61 -11.47 6.36
N ALA A 25 -26.53 -11.06 5.69
CA ALA A 25 -25.24 -11.71 5.82
C ALA A 25 -24.78 -11.68 7.30
N GLU A 26 -24.26 -12.79 7.79
CA GLU A 26 -23.77 -12.85 9.18
C GLU A 26 -22.55 -11.93 9.38
N ARG A 27 -21.66 -11.87 8.39
CA ARG A 27 -20.41 -11.13 8.44
C ARG A 27 -20.14 -10.39 7.14
N PHE A 28 -19.65 -9.17 7.27
CA PHE A 28 -19.09 -8.36 6.17
C PHE A 28 -17.68 -7.92 6.55
N VAL A 29 -16.69 -8.31 5.75
CA VAL A 29 -15.28 -7.95 5.97
C VAL A 29 -14.81 -7.11 4.80
N MET A 30 -14.49 -5.85 5.08
CA MET A 30 -13.87 -4.95 4.10
C MET A 30 -12.36 -5.12 4.08
N ILE A 31 -11.81 -5.46 2.93
CA ILE A 31 -10.36 -5.42 2.73
C ILE A 31 -9.92 -3.97 2.57
N SER A 32 -9.11 -3.50 3.52
CA SER A 32 -8.48 -2.19 3.51
C SER A 32 -6.97 -2.29 3.23
N SER A 33 -6.20 -1.32 3.67
CA SER A 33 -4.77 -1.21 3.37
C SER A 33 -4.05 -0.40 4.44
N ASP A 34 -2.75 -0.63 4.64
CA ASP A 34 -1.80 0.23 5.34
C ASP A 34 -1.83 1.69 4.83
N LYS A 35 -2.09 1.87 3.52
CA LYS A 35 -2.15 3.19 2.87
C LYS A 35 -3.37 4.03 3.26
N ALA A 36 -4.33 3.46 4.01
CA ALA A 36 -5.42 4.20 4.64
C ALA A 36 -4.98 4.91 5.93
N VAL A 37 -3.79 4.60 6.46
CA VAL A 37 -3.17 5.26 7.62
C VAL A 37 -2.44 6.51 7.15
N ASN A 38 -2.72 7.68 7.75
CA ASN A 38 -2.11 8.96 7.36
C ASN A 38 -1.95 9.08 5.82
N PRO A 39 -3.05 8.99 5.05
CA PRO A 39 -2.96 8.81 3.61
C PRO A 39 -2.32 10.01 2.93
N THR A 40 -1.33 9.77 2.10
CA THR A 40 -0.68 10.78 1.25
C THR A 40 -1.19 10.70 -0.20
N SER A 41 -1.89 9.63 -0.55
CA SER A 41 -2.43 9.37 -1.88
C SER A 41 -3.96 9.36 -1.89
N VAL A 42 -4.54 9.65 -3.07
CA VAL A 42 -6.00 9.54 -3.28
C VAL A 42 -6.51 8.14 -3.02
N MET A 43 -5.73 7.11 -3.40
CA MET A 43 -6.10 5.71 -3.18
C MET A 43 -6.23 5.42 -1.67
N GLY A 44 -5.24 5.78 -0.88
CA GLY A 44 -5.27 5.60 0.57
C GLY A 44 -6.42 6.37 1.22
N ALA A 45 -6.60 7.65 0.85
CA ALA A 45 -7.68 8.48 1.37
C ALA A 45 -9.08 7.93 1.02
N THR A 46 -9.27 7.40 -0.20
CA THR A 46 -10.57 6.79 -0.58
C THR A 46 -10.82 5.45 0.10
N LYS A 47 -9.77 4.69 0.44
CA LYS A 47 -9.89 3.51 1.32
C LYS A 47 -10.29 3.92 2.73
N ARG A 48 -9.72 5.01 3.27
CA ARG A 48 -10.10 5.56 4.56
C ARG A 48 -11.56 6.02 4.59
N LEU A 49 -12.04 6.69 3.55
CA LEU A 49 -13.47 7.03 3.41
C LEU A 49 -14.37 5.79 3.47
N ALA A 50 -13.97 4.72 2.83
CA ALA A 50 -14.71 3.46 2.85
C ALA A 50 -14.70 2.82 4.26
N GLU A 51 -13.58 2.89 4.99
CA GLU A 51 -13.53 2.48 6.40
C GLU A 51 -14.50 3.28 7.28
N LEU A 52 -14.52 4.61 7.11
CA LEU A 52 -15.46 5.47 7.83
C LEU A 52 -16.91 5.09 7.52
N TYR A 53 -17.23 4.78 6.25
CA TYR A 53 -18.57 4.30 5.90
C TYR A 53 -18.89 2.98 6.60
N VAL A 54 -18.03 1.97 6.50
CA VAL A 54 -18.26 0.66 7.13
C VAL A 54 -18.34 0.79 8.65
N SER A 55 -17.52 1.65 9.27
CA SER A 55 -17.59 1.90 10.72
C SER A 55 -18.95 2.45 11.16
N SER A 56 -19.63 3.22 10.30
CA SER A 56 -20.96 3.76 10.58
C SER A 56 -22.09 2.73 10.52
N LEU A 57 -21.81 1.52 10.06
CA LEU A 57 -22.77 0.41 10.00
C LEU A 57 -22.87 -0.33 11.35
N ALA A 58 -21.98 -0.07 12.30
CA ALA A 58 -22.12 -0.58 13.65
C ALA A 58 -23.51 -0.22 14.22
N HIS A 59 -24.16 -1.15 14.89
CA HIS A 59 -25.51 -1.03 15.44
C HIS A 59 -26.64 -0.85 14.41
N THR A 60 -26.41 -1.02 13.11
CA THR A 60 -27.50 -0.87 12.10
C THR A 60 -28.23 -2.17 11.81
N GLY A 61 -27.79 -3.30 12.35
CA GLY A 61 -28.41 -4.60 12.12
C GLY A 61 -27.59 -5.74 12.72
N PRO A 62 -27.94 -6.99 12.45
CA PRO A 62 -27.27 -8.17 12.99
C PRO A 62 -25.93 -8.48 12.30
N THR A 63 -25.69 -7.93 11.11
CA THR A 63 -24.46 -8.19 10.34
C THR A 63 -23.22 -7.64 11.07
N LEU A 64 -22.26 -8.51 11.33
CA LEU A 64 -20.97 -8.14 11.93
C LEU A 64 -20.05 -7.53 10.87
N CYS A 65 -19.91 -6.20 10.89
CA CYS A 65 -19.06 -5.48 9.95
C CYS A 65 -17.65 -5.27 10.52
N SER A 66 -16.62 -5.61 9.78
CA SER A 66 -15.21 -5.36 10.16
C SER A 66 -14.38 -4.93 8.97
N MET A 67 -13.22 -4.37 9.25
CA MET A 67 -12.25 -3.94 8.26
C MET A 67 -10.89 -4.56 8.59
N VAL A 68 -10.12 -4.93 7.57
CA VAL A 68 -8.80 -5.54 7.76
C VAL A 68 -7.77 -4.76 6.95
N ARG A 69 -6.76 -4.22 7.64
CA ARG A 69 -5.61 -3.53 7.05
C ARG A 69 -4.41 -4.46 6.99
N PHE A 70 -3.74 -4.45 5.86
CA PHE A 70 -2.45 -5.08 5.67
C PHE A 70 -1.67 -4.37 4.57
N GLY A 71 -0.36 -4.64 4.51
CA GLY A 71 0.55 -4.04 3.54
C GLY A 71 0.50 -4.70 2.16
N ASN A 72 1.65 -4.85 1.53
CA ASN A 72 1.71 -5.40 0.19
C ASN A 72 1.60 -6.94 0.22
N VAL A 73 0.96 -7.48 -0.81
CA VAL A 73 0.88 -8.93 -1.03
C VAL A 73 1.76 -9.30 -2.21
N LEU A 74 2.67 -10.25 -2.01
CA LEU A 74 3.61 -10.70 -3.04
C LEU A 74 2.87 -11.28 -4.26
N ALA A 75 3.39 -10.97 -5.44
CA ALA A 75 2.88 -11.45 -6.73
C ALA A 75 1.41 -11.10 -7.03
N SER A 76 0.85 -10.10 -6.33
CA SER A 76 -0.47 -9.56 -6.68
C SER A 76 -0.45 -8.85 -8.03
N ALA A 77 -1.62 -8.76 -8.71
CA ALA A 77 -1.75 -8.10 -9.99
C ALA A 77 -1.27 -6.63 -9.91
N GLY A 78 -0.40 -6.22 -10.83
CA GLY A 78 0.19 -4.88 -10.87
C GLY A 78 1.25 -4.61 -9.79
N SER A 79 1.71 -5.63 -9.06
CA SER A 79 2.81 -5.50 -8.08
C SER A 79 4.17 -5.45 -8.77
N VAL A 80 5.23 -5.19 -8.00
CA VAL A 80 6.60 -5.05 -8.53
C VAL A 80 7.13 -6.32 -9.18
N ILE A 81 6.74 -7.51 -8.69
CA ILE A 81 7.27 -8.79 -9.20
C ILE A 81 6.90 -9.02 -10.68
N PRO A 82 5.63 -8.94 -11.11
CA PRO A 82 5.27 -9.00 -12.52
C PRO A 82 5.98 -7.96 -13.39
N VAL A 83 6.13 -6.72 -12.89
CA VAL A 83 6.83 -5.65 -13.62
C VAL A 83 8.30 -6.02 -13.82
N TRP A 84 8.99 -6.49 -12.80
CA TRP A 84 10.39 -6.91 -12.91
C TRP A 84 10.56 -8.15 -13.79
N SER A 85 9.61 -9.10 -13.75
CA SER A 85 9.61 -10.26 -14.66
C SER A 85 9.54 -9.82 -16.12
N GLN A 86 8.66 -8.86 -16.41
CA GLN A 86 8.55 -8.30 -17.76
C GLN A 86 9.83 -7.56 -18.14
N GLN A 87 10.37 -6.72 -17.27
CA GLN A 87 11.61 -5.97 -17.52
C GLN A 87 12.81 -6.91 -17.80
N LEU A 88 12.94 -8.00 -17.05
CA LEU A 88 13.97 -9.01 -17.33
C LEU A 88 13.73 -9.69 -18.68
N ALA A 89 12.50 -10.06 -19.01
CA ALA A 89 12.19 -10.70 -20.28
C ALA A 89 12.44 -9.79 -21.50
N GLU A 90 12.22 -8.47 -21.33
CA GLU A 90 12.44 -7.46 -22.37
C GLU A 90 13.90 -6.97 -22.44
N GLY A 91 14.75 -7.37 -21.50
CA GLY A 91 16.14 -6.93 -21.46
C GLY A 91 16.35 -5.48 -21.02
N VAL A 92 15.34 -4.89 -20.38
CA VAL A 92 15.44 -3.52 -19.88
C VAL A 92 15.82 -3.51 -18.38
N PRO A 93 16.36 -2.40 -17.86
CA PRO A 93 16.72 -2.31 -16.45
C PRO A 93 15.54 -2.55 -15.50
N ILE A 94 15.81 -3.23 -14.40
CA ILE A 94 14.88 -3.36 -13.28
C ILE A 94 14.71 -1.99 -12.62
N THR A 95 13.49 -1.49 -12.55
CA THR A 95 13.20 -0.19 -11.96
C THR A 95 12.84 -0.31 -10.48
N VAL A 96 13.46 0.52 -9.65
CA VAL A 96 13.12 0.72 -8.24
C VAL A 96 12.89 2.22 -8.01
N THR A 97 11.86 2.57 -7.25
CA THR A 97 11.47 3.97 -7.09
C THR A 97 12.52 4.77 -6.31
N ASP A 98 12.89 4.28 -5.13
CA ASP A 98 13.90 4.94 -4.27
C ASP A 98 14.65 3.87 -3.47
N PRO A 99 15.97 3.98 -3.29
CA PRO A 99 16.77 2.98 -2.57
C PRO A 99 16.42 2.84 -1.10
N ARG A 100 15.81 3.87 -0.49
CA ARG A 100 15.36 3.90 0.92
C ARG A 100 13.99 3.24 1.11
N MET A 101 13.23 3.05 0.03
CA MET A 101 11.84 2.63 0.11
C MET A 101 11.71 1.24 0.72
N THR A 102 10.90 1.16 1.77
CA THR A 102 10.55 -0.11 2.41
C THR A 102 9.07 -0.40 2.28
N ARG A 103 8.72 -1.68 2.23
CA ARG A 103 7.33 -2.16 2.26
C ARG A 103 7.23 -3.41 3.12
N TYR A 104 6.07 -3.58 3.73
CA TYR A 104 5.70 -4.82 4.35
C TYR A 104 5.16 -5.77 3.29
N PHE A 105 5.50 -7.04 3.40
CA PHE A 105 5.04 -8.08 2.46
C PHE A 105 4.53 -9.30 3.20
N MET A 106 3.48 -9.90 2.64
CA MET A 106 3.05 -11.26 2.98
C MET A 106 2.62 -12.00 1.71
N THR A 107 2.45 -13.30 1.80
CA THR A 107 1.94 -14.10 0.70
C THR A 107 0.40 -14.02 0.62
N ILE A 108 -0.19 -14.36 -0.52
CA ILE A 108 -1.66 -14.41 -0.68
C ILE A 108 -2.29 -15.40 0.32
N PRO A 109 -1.76 -16.64 0.51
CA PRO A 109 -2.33 -17.57 1.50
C PRO A 109 -2.28 -17.05 2.94
N GLU A 110 -1.17 -16.40 3.35
CA GLU A 110 -1.07 -15.76 4.68
C GLU A 110 -2.12 -14.67 4.85
N ALA A 111 -2.21 -13.74 3.88
CA ALA A 111 -3.20 -12.67 3.92
C ALA A 111 -4.62 -13.24 4.03
N ALA A 112 -4.97 -14.22 3.21
CA ALA A 112 -6.29 -14.84 3.22
C ALA A 112 -6.60 -15.55 4.56
N GLY A 113 -5.63 -16.30 5.11
CA GLY A 113 -5.79 -16.98 6.40
C GLY A 113 -6.00 -15.99 7.55
N LEU A 114 -5.19 -14.91 7.61
CA LEU A 114 -5.31 -13.89 8.65
C LEU A 114 -6.59 -13.05 8.50
N VAL A 115 -7.06 -12.77 7.27
CA VAL A 115 -8.37 -12.11 7.05
C VAL A 115 -9.52 -12.98 7.57
N MET A 116 -9.50 -14.29 7.32
CA MET A 116 -10.51 -15.21 7.85
C MET A 116 -10.45 -15.29 9.39
N SER A 117 -9.25 -15.30 9.96
CA SER A 117 -9.05 -15.27 11.41
C SER A 117 -9.60 -13.97 12.01
N ALA A 118 -9.30 -12.82 11.41
CA ALA A 118 -9.82 -11.52 11.84
C ALA A 118 -11.35 -11.47 11.78
N ALA A 119 -11.95 -12.02 10.72
CA ALA A 119 -13.39 -12.12 10.61
C ALA A 119 -14.00 -12.98 11.72
N ALA A 120 -13.36 -14.09 12.10
CA ALA A 120 -13.82 -14.97 13.16
C ALA A 120 -13.71 -14.35 14.56
N LEU A 121 -12.73 -13.47 14.79
CA LEU A 121 -12.54 -12.79 16.07
C LEU A 121 -13.65 -11.79 16.39
N HIS A 122 -14.35 -11.24 15.40
CA HIS A 122 -15.39 -10.24 15.60
C HIS A 122 -16.67 -10.91 16.09
N ALA A 123 -17.11 -10.59 17.31
CA ALA A 123 -18.25 -11.20 17.96
C ALA A 123 -19.36 -10.20 18.38
N ASP A 124 -19.17 -8.90 18.15
CA ASP A 124 -20.08 -7.85 18.63
C ASP A 124 -20.58 -6.97 17.47
N ALA A 125 -21.89 -7.05 17.17
CA ALA A 125 -22.55 -6.22 16.16
C ALA A 125 -22.59 -4.72 16.52
N GLY A 126 -22.39 -4.38 17.79
CA GLY A 126 -22.28 -3.00 18.27
C GLY A 126 -20.94 -2.32 17.94
N SER A 127 -20.03 -3.00 17.27
CA SER A 127 -18.75 -2.47 16.84
C SER A 127 -18.49 -2.75 15.36
N ALA A 128 -17.56 -2.00 14.77
CA ALA A 128 -17.02 -2.28 13.46
C ALA A 128 -15.49 -2.10 13.57
N PRO A 129 -14.78 -3.11 14.08
CA PRO A 129 -13.36 -3.01 14.36
C PRO A 129 -12.54 -2.91 13.07
N VAL A 130 -11.41 -2.19 13.18
CA VAL A 130 -10.35 -2.21 12.19
C VAL A 130 -9.26 -3.14 12.70
N PHE A 131 -9.15 -4.30 12.11
CA PHE A 131 -8.06 -5.22 12.38
C PHE A 131 -6.84 -4.85 11.55
N VAL A 132 -5.66 -5.06 12.12
CA VAL A 132 -4.37 -4.84 11.47
C VAL A 132 -3.60 -6.13 11.53
N LEU A 133 -3.22 -6.66 10.38
CA LEU A 133 -2.46 -7.90 10.29
C LEU A 133 -0.99 -7.66 10.64
N ASP A 134 -0.39 -8.61 11.34
CA ASP A 134 1.04 -8.62 11.58
C ASP A 134 1.76 -8.92 10.26
N MET A 135 2.55 -7.98 9.81
CA MET A 135 3.29 -8.05 8.56
C MET A 135 4.78 -8.40 8.77
N GLY A 136 5.19 -8.66 10.02
CA GLY A 136 6.60 -8.83 10.35
C GLY A 136 7.42 -7.56 10.12
N SER A 137 8.64 -7.73 9.62
CA SER A 137 9.57 -6.62 9.36
C SER A 137 9.45 -6.10 7.93
N PRO A 138 9.56 -4.77 7.72
CA PRO A 138 9.55 -4.19 6.38
C PRO A 138 10.83 -4.57 5.62
N LEU A 139 10.69 -4.80 4.31
CA LEU A 139 11.80 -5.11 3.40
C LEU A 139 12.09 -3.91 2.49
N ARG A 140 13.37 -3.60 2.28
CA ARG A 140 13.75 -2.61 1.26
C ARG A 140 13.45 -3.16 -0.14
N ILE A 141 12.83 -2.34 -0.97
CA ILE A 141 12.46 -2.73 -2.34
C ILE A 141 13.71 -3.05 -3.18
N VAL A 142 14.81 -2.33 -2.97
CA VAL A 142 16.06 -2.58 -3.70
C VAL A 142 16.67 -3.95 -3.35
N ASP A 143 16.60 -4.38 -2.07
CA ASP A 143 17.08 -5.70 -1.66
C ASP A 143 16.22 -6.82 -2.26
N LEU A 144 14.90 -6.59 -2.30
CA LEU A 144 13.97 -7.51 -2.95
C LEU A 144 14.24 -7.61 -4.45
N ALA A 145 14.52 -6.49 -5.14
CA ALA A 145 14.85 -6.47 -6.55
C ALA A 145 16.16 -7.23 -6.85
N ALA A 146 17.20 -7.00 -6.04
CA ALA A 146 18.46 -7.71 -6.19
C ALA A 146 18.29 -9.23 -5.96
N ARG A 147 17.55 -9.61 -4.92
CA ARG A 147 17.24 -11.02 -4.63
C ARG A 147 16.41 -11.66 -5.74
N PHE A 148 15.42 -10.92 -6.26
CA PHE A 148 14.60 -11.37 -7.38
C PHE A 148 15.44 -11.67 -8.63
N ALA A 149 16.33 -10.76 -9.03
CA ALA A 149 17.20 -10.95 -10.19
C ALA A 149 18.12 -12.18 -10.02
N ARG A 150 18.77 -12.33 -8.87
CA ARG A 150 19.63 -13.47 -8.56
C ARG A 150 18.89 -14.81 -8.61
N LEU A 151 17.64 -14.86 -8.14
CA LEU A 151 16.79 -16.04 -8.24
C LEU A 151 16.46 -16.43 -9.69
N HIS A 152 16.52 -15.48 -10.62
CA HIS A 152 16.37 -15.72 -12.07
C HIS A 152 17.72 -16.04 -12.76
N GLY A 153 18.79 -16.24 -11.98
CA GLY A 153 20.10 -16.66 -12.50
C GLY A 153 20.90 -15.55 -13.16
N VAL A 154 20.54 -14.28 -12.95
CA VAL A 154 21.27 -13.15 -13.52
C VAL A 154 22.08 -12.41 -12.45
N LEU A 155 23.25 -11.88 -12.84
CA LEU A 155 24.08 -11.03 -11.99
C LEU A 155 23.42 -9.67 -11.82
N VAL A 156 23.60 -9.06 -10.66
CA VAL A 156 23.03 -7.75 -10.33
C VAL A 156 24.08 -6.65 -10.42
N ARG A 157 23.75 -5.60 -11.14
CA ARG A 157 24.47 -4.31 -11.07
C ARG A 157 23.53 -3.19 -10.62
N ILE A 158 24.04 -2.26 -9.83
CA ILE A 158 23.31 -1.08 -9.41
C ILE A 158 23.89 0.12 -10.14
N ASP A 159 23.03 0.85 -10.85
CA ASP A 159 23.42 2.12 -11.46
C ASP A 159 23.46 3.23 -10.42
N ALA A 160 24.66 3.48 -9.89
CA ALA A 160 24.89 4.52 -8.90
C ALA A 160 24.57 5.94 -9.42
N SER A 161 24.60 6.16 -10.74
CA SER A 161 24.30 7.46 -11.35
C SER A 161 22.80 7.80 -11.23
N SER A 162 21.94 6.81 -11.18
CA SER A 162 20.48 6.95 -11.03
C SER A 162 20.02 7.24 -9.59
N ILE A 163 20.92 7.17 -8.60
CA ILE A 163 20.56 7.38 -7.19
C ILE A 163 20.13 8.85 -6.96
N PRO A 164 18.91 9.08 -6.43
CA PRO A 164 18.46 10.42 -6.09
C PRO A 164 19.40 11.11 -5.09
N ALA A 165 19.72 12.38 -5.31
CA ALA A 165 20.63 13.14 -4.45
C ALA A 165 20.22 13.08 -2.97
N ALA A 166 18.93 13.22 -2.68
CA ALA A 166 18.37 13.15 -1.33
C ALA A 166 18.52 11.78 -0.65
N ALA A 167 18.78 10.72 -1.41
CA ALA A 167 18.97 9.38 -0.85
C ALA A 167 20.42 9.11 -0.43
N ARG A 168 21.39 9.85 -0.97
CA ARG A 168 22.82 9.53 -0.83
C ARG A 168 23.29 9.51 0.62
N ALA A 169 22.92 10.50 1.42
CA ALA A 169 23.32 10.57 2.83
C ALA A 169 22.74 9.38 3.66
N ALA A 170 21.51 8.95 3.36
CA ALA A 170 20.90 7.82 4.06
C ALA A 170 21.57 6.47 3.73
N LEU A 171 22.23 6.37 2.58
CA LEU A 171 22.92 5.14 2.17
C LEU A 171 24.23 4.89 2.93
N GLU A 172 24.78 5.89 3.63
CA GLU A 172 25.91 5.72 4.55
C GLU A 172 25.54 4.80 5.73
N ALA A 173 24.31 4.96 6.27
CA ALA A 173 23.80 4.14 7.36
C ALA A 173 23.16 2.83 6.90
N SER A 174 22.68 2.79 5.66
CA SER A 174 22.00 1.60 5.09
C SER A 174 22.48 1.40 3.64
N PRO A 175 23.66 0.77 3.44
CA PRO A 175 24.26 0.62 2.13
C PRO A 175 23.37 -0.18 1.18
N LEU A 176 23.55 0.07 -0.11
CA LEU A 176 22.90 -0.69 -1.17
C LEU A 176 23.37 -2.15 -1.16
N PRO A 177 22.57 -3.08 -1.71
CA PRO A 177 23.06 -4.43 -2.02
C PRO A 177 24.32 -4.34 -2.89
N GLU A 178 25.29 -5.19 -2.62
CA GLU A 178 26.49 -5.25 -3.44
C GLU A 178 26.15 -5.66 -4.87
N SER A 179 26.83 -5.02 -5.82
CA SER A 179 26.81 -5.47 -7.22
C SER A 179 27.62 -6.78 -7.33
N ASP A 180 27.10 -7.74 -8.08
CA ASP A 180 27.81 -8.99 -8.28
C ASP A 180 29.08 -8.76 -9.11
N PRO A 181 30.19 -9.46 -8.81
CA PRO A 181 31.43 -9.32 -9.56
C PRO A 181 31.26 -9.82 -10.99
N LEU A 182 31.80 -9.10 -11.93
CA LEU A 182 31.84 -9.49 -13.34
C LEU A 182 33.14 -10.23 -13.64
N SER A 183 33.04 -11.23 -14.52
CA SER A 183 34.24 -11.82 -15.11
C SER A 183 34.97 -10.77 -16.00
N PRO A 184 36.27 -10.92 -16.22
CA PRO A 184 37.03 -10.04 -17.14
C PRO A 184 36.40 -9.96 -18.53
N ASP A 185 35.87 -11.07 -19.05
CA ASP A 185 35.21 -11.13 -20.35
C ASP A 185 33.89 -10.36 -20.37
N GLN A 186 33.05 -10.50 -19.32
CA GLN A 186 31.82 -9.72 -19.17
C GLN A 186 32.09 -8.21 -19.07
N ALA A 187 33.09 -7.83 -18.28
CA ALA A 187 33.51 -6.43 -18.15
C ALA A 187 33.99 -5.84 -19.48
N ARG A 188 34.77 -6.61 -20.26
CA ARG A 188 35.25 -6.23 -21.57
C ARG A 188 34.09 -6.14 -22.58
N ALA A 189 33.20 -7.09 -22.59
CA ALA A 189 32.04 -7.14 -23.50
C ALA A 189 31.10 -5.93 -23.26
N LEU A 190 30.83 -5.58 -22.00
CA LEU A 190 30.08 -4.37 -21.65
C LEU A 190 30.78 -3.08 -22.15
N ALA A 191 32.09 -2.99 -21.98
CA ALA A 191 32.88 -1.85 -22.47
C ALA A 191 32.84 -1.74 -24.01
N MET A 192 32.64 -2.84 -24.72
CA MET A 192 32.45 -2.91 -26.17
C MET A 192 31.00 -2.66 -26.60
N GLY A 193 30.08 -2.37 -25.68
CA GLY A 193 28.70 -2.02 -25.97
C GLY A 193 27.73 -3.22 -26.07
N MET A 194 28.14 -4.41 -25.63
CA MET A 194 27.23 -5.56 -25.55
C MET A 194 26.14 -5.31 -24.50
N SER A 195 24.93 -5.75 -24.76
CA SER A 195 23.81 -5.59 -23.83
C SER A 195 24.06 -6.32 -22.50
N PRO A 196 23.81 -5.69 -21.35
CA PRO A 196 23.92 -6.37 -20.05
C PRO A 196 23.16 -7.69 -19.99
N LEU A 197 21.95 -7.76 -20.56
CA LEU A 197 21.14 -8.98 -20.52
C LEU A 197 21.78 -10.13 -21.30
N GLU A 198 22.36 -9.89 -22.48
CA GLU A 198 23.08 -10.91 -23.25
C GLU A 198 24.26 -11.52 -22.47
N LEU A 199 24.75 -10.78 -21.47
CA LEU A 199 25.81 -11.22 -20.55
C LEU A 199 25.25 -11.82 -19.25
N GLY A 200 23.93 -12.01 -19.15
CA GLY A 200 23.30 -12.50 -17.91
C GLY A 200 23.35 -11.48 -16.77
N ILE A 201 23.26 -10.19 -17.07
CA ILE A 201 23.35 -9.12 -16.07
C ILE A 201 22.06 -8.29 -16.07
N ALA A 202 21.45 -8.14 -14.90
CA ALA A 202 20.36 -7.21 -14.64
C ALA A 202 20.88 -5.92 -14.01
N THR A 203 20.55 -4.78 -14.61
CA THR A 203 20.87 -3.47 -14.02
C THR A 203 19.67 -2.94 -13.25
N ILE A 204 19.87 -2.54 -11.99
CA ILE A 204 18.85 -1.86 -11.18
C ILE A 204 19.07 -0.35 -11.31
N VAL A 205 17.98 0.37 -11.67
CA VAL A 205 17.97 1.83 -11.80
C VAL A 205 16.91 2.45 -10.88
N PHE A 206 17.16 3.66 -10.39
CA PHE A 206 16.23 4.38 -9.52
C PHE A 206 15.48 5.46 -10.32
N THR A 207 14.14 5.45 -10.21
CA THR A 207 13.27 6.32 -11.00
C THR A 207 12.78 7.57 -10.27
N GLY A 208 13.05 7.67 -8.95
CA GLY A 208 12.51 8.71 -8.08
C GLY A 208 11.09 8.40 -7.56
N ALA A 209 10.78 8.85 -6.35
CA ALA A 209 9.46 8.69 -5.75
C ALA A 209 8.43 9.57 -6.45
N ARG A 210 7.22 9.04 -6.67
CA ARG A 210 6.10 9.79 -7.25
C ARG A 210 5.46 10.69 -6.18
N PRO A 211 4.83 11.81 -6.57
CA PRO A 211 4.07 12.62 -5.62
C PRO A 211 2.99 11.80 -4.92
N GLY A 212 2.99 11.80 -3.59
CA GLY A 212 2.06 11.02 -2.76
C GLY A 212 2.49 9.59 -2.47
N GLU A 213 3.67 9.17 -2.90
CA GLU A 213 4.24 7.88 -2.56
C GLU A 213 5.10 8.00 -1.30
N LYS A 214 4.80 7.18 -0.28
CA LYS A 214 5.58 7.15 0.97
C LYS A 214 6.87 6.35 0.78
N LEU A 215 7.97 6.80 1.38
CA LEU A 215 9.18 5.99 1.48
C LEU A 215 8.99 4.82 2.46
N TYR A 216 8.29 5.08 3.55
CA TYR A 216 8.00 4.12 4.61
C TYR A 216 6.48 4.04 4.82
N GLU A 217 5.92 2.84 4.85
CA GLU A 217 4.50 2.64 5.15
C GLU A 217 4.30 2.38 6.64
N GLU A 218 3.15 2.82 7.16
CA GLU A 218 2.76 2.67 8.55
C GLU A 218 1.58 1.69 8.63
N LEU A 219 1.64 0.71 9.52
CA LEU A 219 0.54 -0.25 9.74
C LEU A 219 -0.56 0.32 10.64
N GLY A 220 -0.23 1.31 11.49
CA GLY A 220 -1.15 1.95 12.41
C GLY A 220 -0.72 3.39 12.73
N TYR A 221 -1.60 4.13 13.40
CA TYR A 221 -1.37 5.51 13.85
C TYR A 221 -0.48 5.61 15.11
N GLY A 222 0.53 4.76 15.23
CA GLY A 222 1.40 4.62 16.39
C GLY A 222 1.10 3.33 17.17
N ALA A 223 2.14 2.77 17.82
CA ALA A 223 2.07 1.49 18.54
C ALA A 223 1.07 1.51 19.73
N GLU A 224 0.80 2.68 20.32
CA GLU A 224 -0.10 2.87 21.46
C GLU A 224 -1.59 2.71 21.12
N GLN A 225 -1.94 2.63 19.81
CA GLN A 225 -3.33 2.54 19.37
C GLN A 225 -3.70 1.15 18.85
N LEU A 226 -2.82 0.17 18.99
CA LEU A 226 -3.07 -1.21 18.62
C LEU A 226 -3.17 -2.08 19.87
N ALA A 227 -4.29 -2.78 20.02
CA ALA A 227 -4.48 -3.78 21.07
C ALA A 227 -4.33 -5.20 20.51
N ALA A 228 -3.80 -6.09 21.33
CA ALA A 228 -3.72 -7.51 21.01
C ALA A 228 -5.13 -8.12 20.89
N THR A 229 -5.28 -9.12 20.04
CA THR A 229 -6.49 -9.96 19.96
C THR A 229 -6.17 -11.37 20.44
N ALA A 230 -7.16 -12.25 20.41
CA ALA A 230 -6.95 -13.67 20.70
C ALA A 230 -6.06 -14.39 19.66
N HIS A 231 -5.85 -13.80 18.49
CA HIS A 231 -4.98 -14.34 17.45
C HIS A 231 -3.67 -13.54 17.37
N PRO A 232 -2.49 -14.15 17.57
CA PRO A 232 -1.21 -13.44 17.67
C PRO A 232 -0.83 -12.65 16.41
N GLY A 233 -1.29 -13.08 15.23
CA GLY A 233 -1.04 -12.37 13.96
C GLY A 233 -2.05 -11.26 13.64
N VAL A 234 -2.96 -10.92 14.56
CA VAL A 234 -4.02 -9.91 14.33
C VAL A 234 -4.10 -8.98 15.53
N THR A 235 -3.97 -7.69 15.29
CA THR A 235 -4.23 -6.63 16.28
C THR A 235 -5.50 -5.86 15.90
N VAL A 236 -6.05 -5.09 16.83
CA VAL A 236 -7.22 -4.23 16.59
C VAL A 236 -6.85 -2.77 16.89
N TRP A 237 -7.26 -1.89 15.98
CA TRP A 237 -7.08 -0.46 16.18
C TRP A 237 -8.13 0.13 17.12
N THR A 238 -7.69 0.79 18.18
CA THR A 238 -8.55 1.25 19.28
C THR A 238 -8.79 2.75 19.30
N ALA A 239 -8.22 3.53 18.36
CA ALA A 239 -8.37 4.99 18.37
C ALA A 239 -9.83 5.46 18.21
N PRO A 240 -10.23 6.51 18.95
CA PRO A 240 -11.58 7.10 18.84
C PRO A 240 -11.92 7.60 17.43
N THR A 241 -10.92 8.07 16.68
CA THR A 241 -11.06 8.56 15.29
C THR A 241 -11.36 7.46 14.27
N ALA A 242 -11.36 6.20 14.70
CA ALA A 242 -11.67 5.06 13.85
C ALA A 242 -13.11 5.08 13.31
N ARG A 243 -14.02 5.80 13.96
CA ARG A 243 -15.47 5.69 13.76
C ARG A 243 -16.12 7.03 13.50
N ILE A 244 -17.18 7.02 12.70
CA ILE A 244 -18.15 8.14 12.57
C ILE A 244 -19.57 7.59 12.76
N ASP A 245 -20.47 8.45 13.19
CA ASP A 245 -21.89 8.11 13.28
C ASP A 245 -22.55 7.99 11.88
N ARG A 246 -23.72 7.34 11.83
CA ARG A 246 -24.44 7.11 10.58
C ARG A 246 -24.84 8.38 9.86
N THR A 247 -25.24 9.43 10.60
CA THR A 247 -25.64 10.71 10.03
C THR A 247 -24.48 11.40 9.34
N SER A 248 -23.33 11.44 9.98
CA SER A 248 -22.08 11.98 9.41
C SER A 248 -21.63 11.18 8.18
N ALA A 249 -21.75 9.85 8.21
CA ALA A 249 -21.44 9.00 7.06
C ALA A 249 -22.38 9.28 5.88
N MET A 250 -23.67 9.44 6.12
CA MET A 250 -24.64 9.75 5.04
C MET A 250 -24.42 11.14 4.45
N ARG A 251 -24.01 12.12 5.27
CA ARG A 251 -23.62 13.45 4.77
C ARG A 251 -22.37 13.34 3.90
N MET A 252 -21.35 12.63 4.33
CA MET A 252 -20.13 12.35 3.55
C MET A 252 -20.47 11.71 2.20
N ILE A 253 -21.36 10.71 2.19
CA ILE A 253 -21.84 10.05 0.97
C ILE A 253 -22.56 11.03 0.05
N ALA A 254 -23.44 11.88 0.57
CA ALA A 254 -24.17 12.85 -0.24
C ALA A 254 -23.23 13.86 -0.91
N GLU A 255 -22.29 14.43 -0.14
CA GLU A 255 -21.30 15.39 -0.67
C GLU A 255 -20.40 14.74 -1.75
N LEU A 256 -19.89 13.56 -1.49
CA LEU A 256 -19.00 12.84 -2.44
C LEU A 256 -19.76 12.28 -3.64
N SER A 257 -21.07 12.07 -3.54
CA SER A 257 -21.90 11.63 -4.67
C SER A 257 -21.91 12.67 -5.80
N ALA A 258 -21.89 13.96 -5.46
CA ALA A 258 -21.90 15.05 -6.43
C ALA A 258 -20.65 15.12 -7.32
N VAL A 259 -19.54 14.52 -6.87
CA VAL A 259 -18.23 14.59 -7.55
C VAL A 259 -17.78 13.25 -8.17
N ARG A 260 -18.72 12.33 -8.40
CA ARG A 260 -18.41 11.01 -9.01
C ARG A 260 -18.23 11.04 -10.52
N SER A 261 -18.65 12.13 -11.18
CA SER A 261 -18.49 12.25 -12.62
C SER A 261 -17.02 12.23 -13.03
N PRO A 262 -16.64 11.54 -14.12
CA PRO A 262 -15.30 11.64 -14.70
C PRO A 262 -14.90 13.07 -15.10
N SER A 263 -15.89 13.95 -15.35
CA SER A 263 -15.69 15.36 -15.66
C SER A 263 -15.59 16.27 -14.42
N ALA A 264 -15.71 15.71 -13.20
CA ALA A 264 -15.63 16.51 -11.99
C ALA A 264 -14.24 17.17 -11.85
N ASP A 265 -14.25 18.41 -11.37
CA ASP A 265 -13.02 19.16 -11.11
C ASP A 265 -12.14 18.42 -10.10
N LYS A 266 -10.92 18.16 -10.51
CA LYS A 266 -9.94 17.40 -9.73
C LYS A 266 -9.62 18.07 -8.39
N ALA A 267 -9.53 19.40 -8.36
CA ALA A 267 -9.23 20.16 -7.15
C ALA A 267 -10.41 20.10 -6.17
N GLY A 268 -11.64 20.23 -6.67
CA GLY A 268 -12.86 20.12 -5.88
C GLY A 268 -13.04 18.74 -5.26
N VAL A 269 -12.77 17.66 -6.03
CA VAL A 269 -12.79 16.29 -5.50
C VAL A 269 -11.76 16.11 -4.37
N LEU A 270 -10.54 16.60 -4.56
CA LEU A 270 -9.48 16.51 -3.55
C LEU A 270 -9.83 17.32 -2.29
N ALA A 271 -10.44 18.51 -2.44
CA ALA A 271 -10.88 19.31 -1.30
C ALA A 271 -11.94 18.58 -0.46
N LEU A 272 -12.91 17.92 -1.11
CA LEU A 272 -13.92 17.11 -0.42
C LEU A 272 -13.32 15.89 0.27
N ILE A 273 -12.41 15.17 -0.38
CA ILE A 273 -11.70 14.05 0.25
C ILE A 273 -11.00 14.53 1.53
N ARG A 274 -10.24 15.64 1.47
CA ARG A 274 -9.53 16.19 2.63
C ARG A 274 -10.45 16.66 3.75
N ARG A 275 -11.65 17.16 3.43
CA ARG A 275 -12.65 17.54 4.44
C ARG A 275 -13.05 16.35 5.30
N HIS A 276 -13.23 15.17 4.69
CA HIS A 276 -13.68 13.96 5.39
C HIS A 276 -12.53 13.08 5.88
N VAL A 277 -11.33 13.30 5.38
CA VAL A 277 -10.09 12.63 5.79
C VAL A 277 -9.04 13.71 6.11
N PRO A 278 -9.18 14.42 7.24
CA PRO A 278 -8.29 15.53 7.60
C PRO A 278 -6.85 15.05 7.82
N GLU A 279 -6.66 13.78 8.16
CA GLU A 279 -5.38 13.12 8.24
C GLU A 279 -4.69 12.93 6.88
N MET A 280 -5.37 13.24 5.77
CA MET A 280 -4.73 13.25 4.45
C MET A 280 -3.71 14.36 4.36
N VAL A 281 -2.46 14.02 4.65
CA VAL A 281 -1.33 14.93 4.59
C VAL A 281 -1.03 15.27 3.12
N ARG A 282 -0.64 16.49 2.83
CA ARG A 282 0.01 16.77 1.54
C ARG A 282 1.23 15.87 1.46
N ALA A 283 1.39 15.18 0.32
CA ALA A 283 2.61 14.42 0.08
C ALA A 283 3.80 15.27 0.51
N ILE A 284 4.47 14.85 1.58
CA ILE A 284 5.72 15.45 1.99
C ILE A 284 6.62 15.25 0.79
N ASN A 285 7.18 16.34 0.26
CA ASN A 285 8.21 16.22 -0.75
C ASN A 285 9.29 15.30 -0.14
N PRO A 286 9.61 14.14 -0.73
CA PRO A 286 10.56 13.20 -0.14
C PRO A 286 11.94 13.82 0.11
N ASP A 287 12.19 15.00 -0.45
CA ASP A 287 13.42 15.77 -0.32
C ASP A 287 13.37 16.80 0.82
N THR A 288 12.28 16.91 1.57
CA THR A 288 12.21 17.78 2.75
C THR A 288 12.58 16.96 3.98
N PRO A 289 13.72 17.22 4.66
CA PRO A 289 14.03 16.57 5.93
C PRO A 289 12.93 16.86 6.94
N GLY A 290 12.50 15.84 7.65
CA GLY A 290 11.33 15.87 8.51
C GLY A 290 11.33 17.04 9.52
N GLN A 291 10.17 17.69 9.62
CA GLN A 291 9.70 18.36 10.82
C GLN A 291 8.77 17.44 11.58
#